data_bd31ed35b2fc065fb6df342804c2af34
#
_entry.id   bd31ed35b2fc065fb6df342804c2af34
#
_cell.length_a   1.000
_cell.length_b   1.000
_cell.length_c   1.000
_cell.angle_alpha   90.00
_cell.angle_beta   90.00
_cell.angle_gamma   90.00
#
_symmetry.space_group_name_H-M   'P 1'
#
loop_
_entity.id
_entity.type
_entity.pdbx_description
1 polymer ?
#
loop_
_entity_poly.entity_id
_entity_poly.type
_entity_poly.pdbx_seq_one_letter_code
_entity_poly.pdbx_strand_id
1 'polypeptide(L)'
;MSNTSNGKANKGSKMQMQRITAKKNQHILNEILSDKLIWLAPIEEDNYREYQLNNAEIIKILGLPKGIFKGFWPSRQPQWDGIAISEKKVLYLFEAKSHLSEIQSSKSKKQELIRMRIDEVANEIAGIKPGDDCKRNLWYHNYYQIANRIVFKEKMQGLAEISTVYKKVVLVFLNFVNDTSWKDSKKMVKSSTEWEEHYLRIFKEMGVDKDSLQSRNIYIKYFDVENLV
;
A
#
# COMPACT_ATOMS: atom_id res chain seq x y z
N MET A 1 1.02 23.01 -7.85
CA MET A 1 1.61 22.78 -6.51
C MET A 1 1.19 21.40 -6.07
N SER A 2 2.11 20.46 -5.88
CA SER A 2 1.81 19.13 -5.39
C SER A 2 1.41 19.27 -3.91
N ASN A 3 0.19 18.91 -3.56
CA ASN A 3 -0.21 18.71 -2.17
C ASN A 3 0.60 17.52 -1.63
N THR A 4 1.81 17.78 -1.19
CA THR A 4 2.57 16.84 -0.38
C THR A 4 1.92 16.83 0.98
N SER A 5 1.42 15.68 1.41
CA SER A 5 0.84 15.49 2.74
C SER A 5 1.99 15.45 3.76
N ASN A 6 2.51 16.63 4.09
CA ASN A 6 3.59 16.81 5.06
C ASN A 6 3.02 17.09 6.44
N GLY A 7 3.75 16.68 7.46
CA GLY A 7 3.49 17.05 8.84
C GLY A 7 2.84 15.97 9.69
N LYS A 8 2.91 16.21 10.99
CA LYS A 8 2.39 15.30 12.01
C LYS A 8 0.87 15.19 11.89
N ALA A 9 0.38 13.99 11.72
CA ALA A 9 -1.06 13.69 11.71
C ALA A 9 -1.59 13.58 13.15
N ASN A 10 -2.86 13.91 13.32
CA ASN A 10 -3.53 13.89 14.62
C ASN A 10 -4.62 12.81 14.74
N LYS A 11 -4.85 12.01 13.69
CA LYS A 11 -5.84 10.93 13.68
C LYS A 11 -5.64 9.97 12.52
N GLY A 12 -6.24 8.78 12.64
CA GLY A 12 -6.42 7.80 11.58
C GLY A 12 -5.14 7.08 11.16
N SER A 13 -5.24 6.35 10.08
CA SER A 13 -4.18 5.48 9.57
C SER A 13 -2.83 6.19 9.41
N LYS A 14 -2.84 7.44 8.94
CA LYS A 14 -1.63 8.26 8.84
C LYS A 14 -0.96 8.51 10.18
N MET A 15 -1.73 8.86 11.22
CA MET A 15 -1.17 9.05 12.56
C MET A 15 -0.60 7.75 13.12
N GLN A 16 -1.33 6.64 12.97
CA GLN A 16 -0.86 5.35 13.46
C GLN A 16 0.39 4.88 12.71
N MET A 17 0.46 5.16 11.40
CA MET A 17 1.66 4.86 10.62
C MET A 17 2.87 5.65 11.11
N GLN A 18 2.72 6.94 11.40
CA GLN A 18 3.77 7.77 11.99
C GLN A 18 4.21 7.28 13.38
N ARG A 19 3.27 6.78 14.20
CA ARG A 19 3.57 6.23 15.53
C ARG A 19 4.36 4.92 15.42
N ILE A 20 3.94 4.00 14.56
CA ILE A 20 4.59 2.69 14.43
C ILE A 20 5.97 2.78 13.75
N THR A 21 6.20 3.79 12.90
CA THR A 21 7.51 4.04 12.28
C THR A 21 8.46 4.86 13.16
N ALA A 22 7.98 5.43 14.28
CA ALA A 22 8.83 6.12 15.23
C ALA A 22 9.91 5.17 15.79
N LYS A 23 11.13 5.67 16.02
CA LYS A 23 12.31 4.87 16.42
C LYS A 23 12.03 3.89 17.56
N LYS A 24 11.26 4.32 18.55
CA LYS A 24 10.90 3.48 19.71
C LYS A 24 9.98 2.30 19.38
N ASN A 25 9.22 2.38 18.29
CA ASN A 25 8.23 1.38 17.90
C ASN A 25 8.63 0.56 16.65
N GLN A 26 9.73 0.88 15.98
CA GLN A 26 10.15 0.20 14.73
C GLN A 26 10.35 -1.31 14.89
N HIS A 27 10.72 -1.77 16.10
CA HIS A 27 10.87 -3.19 16.40
C HIS A 27 9.58 -3.99 16.17
N ILE A 28 8.42 -3.37 16.38
CA ILE A 28 7.11 -4.01 16.23
C ILE A 28 6.89 -4.53 14.80
N LEU A 29 7.09 -3.66 13.80
CA LEU A 29 6.94 -4.10 12.40
C LEU A 29 8.06 -5.04 11.96
N ASN A 30 9.26 -4.92 12.54
CA ASN A 30 10.31 -5.89 12.30
C ASN A 30 9.93 -7.30 12.78
N GLU A 31 9.27 -7.42 13.92
CA GLU A 31 8.76 -8.69 14.44
C GLU A 31 7.61 -9.24 13.58
N ILE A 32 6.60 -8.41 13.27
CA ILE A 32 5.44 -8.80 12.46
C ILE A 32 5.85 -9.31 11.07
N LEU A 33 6.90 -8.74 10.50
CA LEU A 33 7.38 -9.08 9.15
C LEU A 33 8.58 -10.04 9.17
N SER A 34 9.13 -10.33 10.35
CA SER A 34 10.34 -11.15 10.54
C SER A 34 11.51 -10.64 9.68
N ASP A 35 11.62 -9.31 9.56
CA ASP A 35 12.65 -8.62 8.80
C ASP A 35 13.00 -7.26 9.41
N LYS A 36 14.27 -6.85 9.31
CA LYS A 36 14.73 -5.57 9.84
C LYS A 36 14.57 -4.47 8.80
N LEU A 37 13.67 -3.54 9.07
CA LEU A 37 13.30 -2.45 8.17
C LEU A 37 14.14 -1.20 8.39
N ILE A 38 14.57 -0.60 7.28
CA ILE A 38 15.15 0.74 7.20
C ILE A 38 14.08 1.62 6.53
N TRP A 39 13.47 2.50 7.30
CA TRP A 39 12.39 3.35 6.82
C TRP A 39 12.88 4.47 5.93
N LEU A 40 12.23 4.66 4.78
CA LEU A 40 12.41 5.79 3.88
C LEU A 40 11.28 6.82 4.06
N ALA A 41 10.08 6.35 4.41
CA ALA A 41 8.90 7.18 4.68
C ALA A 41 7.83 6.37 5.44
N PRO A 42 7.04 7.04 6.32
CA PRO A 42 7.24 8.38 6.85
C PRO A 42 8.31 8.38 7.93
N ILE A 43 9.17 9.36 7.94
CA ILE A 43 10.20 9.56 8.99
C ILE A 43 10.09 10.95 9.60
N GLU A 44 10.44 11.09 10.88
CA GLU A 44 10.34 12.35 11.60
C GLU A 44 11.29 13.41 11.05
N GLU A 45 12.48 13.00 10.67
CA GLU A 45 13.53 13.85 10.10
C GLU A 45 13.12 14.52 8.79
N ASP A 46 12.15 13.94 8.07
CA ASP A 46 11.56 14.50 6.84
C ASP A 46 10.13 15.00 7.06
N ASN A 47 9.81 15.42 8.28
CA ASN A 47 8.48 15.94 8.66
C ASN A 47 7.34 14.99 8.23
N TYR A 48 7.54 13.69 8.38
CA TYR A 48 6.57 12.63 8.07
C TYR A 48 6.00 12.70 6.65
N ARG A 49 6.82 13.07 5.68
CA ARG A 49 6.40 13.15 4.28
C ARG A 49 6.06 11.76 3.74
N GLU A 50 4.93 11.71 3.04
CA GLU A 50 4.56 10.57 2.20
C GLU A 50 5.07 10.80 0.78
N TYR A 51 5.55 9.76 0.12
CA TYR A 51 6.13 9.85 -1.20
C TYR A 51 5.34 9.09 -2.26
N GLN A 52 5.39 9.61 -3.48
CA GLN A 52 5.08 8.87 -4.70
C GLN A 52 6.37 8.16 -5.15
N LEU A 53 6.24 7.00 -5.78
CA LEU A 53 7.41 6.24 -6.24
C LEU A 53 8.20 6.92 -7.37
N ASN A 54 7.58 7.87 -8.10
CA ASN A 54 8.27 8.70 -9.10
C ASN A 54 8.98 9.93 -8.51
N ASN A 55 8.97 10.12 -7.20
CA ASN A 55 9.75 11.17 -6.56
C ASN A 55 11.25 10.96 -6.82
N ALA A 56 11.96 12.06 -7.14
CA ALA A 56 13.36 11.98 -7.56
C ALA A 56 14.29 11.40 -6.47
N GLU A 57 14.01 11.68 -5.19
CA GLU A 57 14.78 11.15 -4.07
C GLU A 57 14.54 9.64 -3.91
N ILE A 58 13.28 9.21 -3.96
CA ILE A 58 12.91 7.80 -3.87
C ILE A 58 13.52 7.00 -5.04
N ILE A 59 13.42 7.50 -6.28
CA ILE A 59 14.05 6.87 -7.45
C ILE A 59 15.56 6.71 -7.25
N LYS A 60 16.23 7.76 -6.76
CA LYS A 60 17.68 7.73 -6.49
C LYS A 60 18.02 6.71 -5.39
N ILE A 61 17.30 6.72 -4.28
CA ILE A 61 17.51 5.77 -3.17
C ILE A 61 17.29 4.32 -3.63
N LEU A 62 16.26 4.08 -4.46
CA LEU A 62 15.96 2.75 -4.99
C LEU A 62 16.89 2.30 -6.13
N GLY A 63 17.86 3.12 -6.53
CA GLY A 63 18.80 2.80 -7.60
C GLY A 63 18.12 2.62 -8.96
N LEU A 64 17.08 3.40 -9.24
CA LEU A 64 16.29 3.31 -10.47
C LEU A 64 16.62 4.46 -11.45
N PRO A 65 16.51 4.22 -12.77
CA PRO A 65 16.70 5.27 -13.77
C PRO A 65 15.64 6.37 -13.66
N LYS A 66 16.05 7.63 -13.86
CA LYS A 66 15.13 8.75 -13.94
C LYS A 66 14.11 8.55 -15.08
N GLY A 67 12.84 8.84 -14.80
CA GLY A 67 11.76 8.72 -15.80
C GLY A 67 11.23 7.29 -16.01
N ILE A 68 11.63 6.32 -15.19
CA ILE A 68 11.23 4.90 -15.29
C ILE A 68 9.70 4.66 -15.30
N PHE A 69 8.94 5.62 -14.79
CA PHE A 69 7.47 5.58 -14.77
C PHE A 69 6.82 6.33 -15.95
N LYS A 70 7.61 6.87 -16.89
CA LYS A 70 7.06 7.56 -18.07
C LYS A 70 6.22 6.57 -18.91
N GLY A 71 4.98 6.95 -19.23
CA GLY A 71 4.06 6.08 -19.98
C GLY A 71 3.50 4.87 -19.19
N PHE A 72 3.92 4.68 -17.93
CA PHE A 72 3.33 3.65 -17.09
C PHE A 72 2.10 4.14 -16.34
N TRP A 73 2.15 5.35 -15.80
CA TRP A 73 1.08 5.96 -15.02
C TRP A 73 1.03 7.46 -15.28
N PRO A 74 -0.12 8.13 -15.12
CA PRO A 74 -0.19 9.58 -15.14
C PRO A 74 0.80 10.23 -14.15
N SER A 75 1.15 11.49 -14.36
CA SER A 75 2.15 12.19 -13.55
C SER A 75 1.87 12.14 -12.04
N ARG A 76 0.58 12.19 -11.65
CA ARG A 76 0.18 12.05 -10.26
C ARG A 76 -0.02 10.57 -9.91
N GLN A 77 0.99 10.01 -9.29
CA GLN A 77 0.96 8.65 -8.72
C GLN A 77 0.28 8.62 -7.34
N PRO A 78 -0.11 7.42 -6.83
CA PRO A 78 -0.53 7.29 -5.45
C PRO A 78 0.61 7.64 -4.48
N GLN A 79 0.27 8.30 -3.38
CA GLN A 79 1.16 8.46 -2.25
C GLN A 79 1.13 7.19 -1.40
N TRP A 80 2.28 6.81 -0.87
CA TRP A 80 2.42 5.61 -0.05
C TRP A 80 2.45 5.99 1.43
N ASP A 81 1.67 5.27 2.22
CA ASP A 81 1.64 5.45 3.67
C ASP A 81 2.95 5.00 4.33
N GLY A 82 3.67 4.07 3.69
CA GLY A 82 5.00 3.69 4.12
C GLY A 82 5.85 3.08 3.02
N ILE A 83 7.16 3.39 3.07
CA ILE A 83 8.18 2.81 2.20
C ILE A 83 9.38 2.45 3.08
N ALA A 84 9.82 1.20 3.01
CA ALA A 84 11.01 0.74 3.72
C ALA A 84 11.82 -0.25 2.86
N ILE A 85 13.09 -0.40 3.20
CA ILE A 85 13.99 -1.40 2.61
C ILE A 85 14.55 -2.24 3.74
N SER A 86 14.73 -3.55 3.54
CA SER A 86 15.41 -4.39 4.50
C SER A 86 16.86 -4.71 4.10
N GLU A 87 17.65 -5.16 5.10
CA GLU A 87 19.02 -5.66 4.89
C GLU A 87 19.06 -6.85 3.91
N LYS A 88 17.94 -7.58 3.78
CA LYS A 88 17.74 -8.68 2.82
C LYS A 88 17.44 -8.21 1.40
N LYS A 89 17.55 -6.90 1.12
CA LYS A 89 17.23 -6.28 -0.17
C LYS A 89 15.76 -6.46 -0.58
N VAL A 90 14.85 -6.34 0.38
CA VAL A 90 13.41 -6.36 0.13
C VAL A 90 12.88 -4.93 0.23
N LEU A 91 12.16 -4.49 -0.81
CA LEU A 91 11.39 -3.23 -0.77
C LEU A 91 10.00 -3.51 -0.21
N TYR A 92 9.66 -2.85 0.87
CA TYR A 92 8.34 -2.89 1.49
C TYR A 92 7.54 -1.65 1.14
N LEU A 93 6.34 -1.85 0.62
CA LEU A 93 5.36 -0.82 0.32
C LEU A 93 4.15 -1.03 1.21
N PHE A 94 3.73 0.01 1.93
CA PHE A 94 2.63 -0.06 2.88
C PHE A 94 1.45 0.78 2.45
N GLU A 95 0.27 0.21 2.57
CA GLU A 95 -1.02 0.89 2.56
C GLU A 95 -1.68 0.67 3.91
N ALA A 96 -1.95 1.73 4.65
CA ALA A 96 -2.42 1.68 6.02
C ALA A 96 -3.91 2.07 6.14
N LYS A 97 -4.66 1.39 7.00
CA LYS A 97 -6.09 1.64 7.25
C LYS A 97 -6.41 1.58 8.74
N SER A 98 -7.30 2.47 9.20
CA SER A 98 -7.79 2.50 10.58
C SER A 98 -9.27 2.20 10.70
N HIS A 99 -10.02 2.23 9.61
CA HIS A 99 -11.43 1.81 9.60
C HIS A 99 -11.87 1.30 8.21
N LEU A 100 -12.90 0.45 8.20
CA LEU A 100 -13.34 -0.27 7.00
C LEU A 100 -13.71 0.63 5.83
N SER A 101 -14.30 1.80 6.09
CA SER A 101 -14.71 2.72 5.01
C SER A 101 -13.54 3.38 4.27
N GLU A 102 -12.29 3.28 4.77
CA GLU A 102 -11.10 3.72 4.04
C GLU A 102 -10.73 2.82 2.87
N ILE A 103 -11.24 1.60 2.84
CA ILE A 103 -10.90 0.63 1.78
C ILE A 103 -11.69 0.91 0.50
N GLN A 104 -12.96 1.27 0.64
CA GLN A 104 -13.78 1.58 -0.52
C GLN A 104 -13.35 2.92 -1.13
N SER A 105 -12.89 2.86 -2.36
CA SER A 105 -12.45 4.03 -3.09
C SER A 105 -12.74 3.87 -4.57
N SER A 106 -13.28 4.91 -5.19
CA SER A 106 -13.60 4.92 -6.60
C SER A 106 -12.72 5.89 -7.38
N LYS A 107 -12.45 5.58 -8.64
CA LYS A 107 -11.88 6.51 -9.59
C LYS A 107 -12.98 7.32 -10.24
N SER A 108 -13.01 8.63 -10.01
CA SER A 108 -14.07 9.52 -10.51
C SER A 108 -13.91 9.92 -11.99
N LYS A 109 -12.70 9.82 -12.56
CA LYS A 109 -12.42 10.20 -13.95
C LYS A 109 -11.88 9.00 -14.72
N LYS A 110 -12.48 8.71 -15.89
CA LYS A 110 -11.97 7.73 -16.83
C LYS A 110 -10.58 8.18 -17.30
N GLN A 111 -9.56 7.41 -16.93
CA GLN A 111 -8.18 7.57 -17.42
C GLN A 111 -7.78 6.23 -18.02
N GLU A 112 -7.74 6.19 -19.33
CA GLU A 112 -7.53 4.95 -20.11
C GLU A 112 -6.24 4.22 -19.72
N LEU A 113 -5.15 4.97 -19.55
CA LEU A 113 -3.88 4.40 -19.13
C LEU A 113 -3.97 3.67 -17.77
N ILE A 114 -4.68 4.25 -16.80
CA ILE A 114 -4.88 3.63 -15.49
C ILE A 114 -5.72 2.36 -15.64
N ARG A 115 -6.81 2.44 -16.41
CA ARG A 115 -7.68 1.28 -16.64
C ARG A 115 -6.90 0.15 -17.30
N MET A 116 -6.13 0.45 -18.32
CA MET A 116 -5.28 -0.54 -19.00
C MET A 116 -4.34 -1.25 -18.02
N ARG A 117 -3.64 -0.52 -17.14
CA ARG A 117 -2.73 -1.14 -16.17
C ARG A 117 -3.44 -1.97 -15.11
N ILE A 118 -4.62 -1.54 -14.67
CA ILE A 118 -5.44 -2.33 -13.74
C ILE A 118 -5.95 -3.59 -14.44
N ASP A 119 -6.42 -3.49 -15.68
CA ASP A 119 -6.91 -4.63 -16.45
C ASP A 119 -5.80 -5.67 -16.72
N GLU A 120 -4.57 -5.23 -17.03
CA GLU A 120 -3.40 -6.11 -17.19
C GLU A 120 -3.17 -6.94 -15.93
N VAL A 121 -3.12 -6.28 -14.78
CA VAL A 121 -2.85 -6.95 -13.50
C VAL A 121 -4.06 -7.79 -13.04
N ALA A 122 -5.28 -7.33 -13.25
CA ALA A 122 -6.49 -8.10 -12.92
C ALA A 122 -6.58 -9.39 -13.75
N ASN A 123 -6.21 -9.33 -15.04
CA ASN A 123 -6.09 -10.52 -15.87
C ASN A 123 -5.02 -11.48 -15.34
N GLU A 124 -3.85 -10.97 -15.02
CA GLU A 124 -2.70 -11.77 -14.56
C GLU A 124 -2.94 -12.45 -13.20
N ILE A 125 -3.59 -11.75 -12.26
CA ILE A 125 -3.78 -12.24 -10.89
C ILE A 125 -5.09 -13.02 -10.71
N ALA A 126 -6.18 -12.56 -11.34
CA ALA A 126 -7.52 -13.09 -11.16
C ALA A 126 -8.11 -13.72 -12.42
N GLY A 127 -7.35 -13.80 -13.52
CA GLY A 127 -7.82 -14.36 -14.79
C GLY A 127 -8.98 -13.61 -15.43
N ILE A 128 -9.18 -12.33 -15.07
CA ILE A 128 -10.30 -11.51 -15.56
C ILE A 128 -10.03 -11.13 -17.02
N LYS A 129 -10.87 -11.60 -17.92
CA LYS A 129 -10.71 -11.35 -19.36
C LYS A 129 -11.32 -10.02 -19.79
N PRO A 130 -10.84 -9.43 -20.90
CA PRO A 130 -11.54 -8.34 -21.57
C PRO A 130 -12.99 -8.76 -21.86
N GLY A 131 -13.96 -7.90 -21.49
CA GLY A 131 -15.40 -8.21 -21.62
C GLY A 131 -16.09 -8.62 -20.32
N ASP A 132 -15.36 -9.04 -19.28
CA ASP A 132 -15.92 -9.21 -17.92
C ASP A 132 -15.99 -7.85 -17.21
N ASP A 133 -16.85 -6.98 -17.72
CA ASP A 133 -16.95 -5.60 -17.22
C ASP A 133 -17.45 -5.55 -15.76
N CYS A 134 -18.17 -6.55 -15.30
CA CYS A 134 -18.63 -6.61 -13.91
C CYS A 134 -17.44 -6.69 -12.96
N LYS A 135 -16.55 -7.67 -13.14
CA LYS A 135 -15.35 -7.83 -12.30
C LYS A 135 -14.34 -6.73 -12.50
N ARG A 136 -14.11 -6.29 -13.76
CA ARG A 136 -13.21 -5.16 -14.06
C ARG A 136 -13.66 -3.88 -13.36
N ASN A 137 -14.97 -3.63 -13.29
CA ASN A 137 -15.50 -2.46 -12.58
C ASN A 137 -15.28 -2.53 -11.07
N LEU A 138 -15.27 -3.71 -10.44
CA LEU A 138 -14.89 -3.83 -9.03
C LEU A 138 -13.46 -3.34 -8.77
N TRP A 139 -12.51 -3.74 -9.61
CA TRP A 139 -11.11 -3.29 -9.52
C TRP A 139 -10.97 -1.79 -9.74
N TYR A 140 -11.70 -1.22 -10.70
CA TYR A 140 -11.53 0.18 -11.09
C TYR A 140 -12.38 1.16 -10.28
N HIS A 141 -13.59 0.76 -9.87
CA HIS A 141 -14.53 1.66 -9.18
C HIS A 141 -14.64 1.40 -7.69
N ASN A 142 -14.81 0.15 -7.26
CA ASN A 142 -15.07 -0.15 -5.85
C ASN A 142 -13.78 -0.24 -5.02
N TYR A 143 -12.75 -0.87 -5.59
CA TYR A 143 -11.50 -1.20 -4.90
C TYR A 143 -10.28 -0.58 -5.58
N TYR A 144 -10.47 0.58 -6.17
CA TYR A 144 -9.43 1.28 -6.95
C TYR A 144 -8.11 1.44 -6.17
N GLN A 145 -8.17 1.75 -4.87
CA GLN A 145 -6.96 1.94 -4.08
C GLN A 145 -6.19 0.63 -3.91
N ILE A 146 -6.88 -0.48 -3.63
CA ILE A 146 -6.25 -1.81 -3.58
C ILE A 146 -5.64 -2.15 -4.95
N ALA A 147 -6.42 -1.99 -6.01
CA ALA A 147 -5.98 -2.29 -7.38
C ALA A 147 -4.70 -1.50 -7.75
N ASN A 148 -4.68 -0.19 -7.51
CA ASN A 148 -3.50 0.61 -7.86
C ASN A 148 -2.27 0.22 -7.01
N ARG A 149 -2.43 -0.16 -5.73
CA ARG A 149 -1.31 -0.65 -4.91
C ARG A 149 -0.71 -1.93 -5.49
N ILE A 150 -1.56 -2.85 -5.93
CA ILE A 150 -1.12 -4.10 -6.56
C ILE A 150 -0.40 -3.81 -7.88
N VAL A 151 -0.95 -2.93 -8.73
CA VAL A 151 -0.32 -2.50 -10.00
C VAL A 151 1.08 -1.93 -9.77
N PHE A 152 1.24 -1.05 -8.80
CA PHE A 152 2.55 -0.47 -8.49
C PHE A 152 3.52 -1.49 -7.89
N LYS A 153 3.02 -2.39 -7.04
CA LYS A 153 3.82 -3.49 -6.50
C LYS A 153 4.38 -4.37 -7.63
N GLU A 154 3.55 -4.77 -8.59
CA GLU A 154 3.99 -5.58 -9.73
C GLU A 154 4.97 -4.80 -10.63
N LYS A 155 4.72 -3.53 -10.89
CA LYS A 155 5.68 -2.67 -11.60
C LYS A 155 7.03 -2.63 -10.90
N MET A 156 7.05 -2.42 -9.59
CA MET A 156 8.29 -2.38 -8.82
C MET A 156 8.99 -3.73 -8.77
N GLN A 157 8.25 -4.84 -8.71
CA GLN A 157 8.84 -6.18 -8.80
C GLN A 157 9.53 -6.41 -10.15
N GLY A 158 8.92 -5.98 -11.25
CA GLY A 158 9.57 -6.02 -12.59
C GLY A 158 10.81 -5.13 -12.69
N LEU A 159 10.94 -4.10 -11.85
CA LEU A 159 12.13 -3.25 -11.79
C LEU A 159 13.25 -3.79 -10.87
N ALA A 160 12.99 -4.85 -10.12
CA ALA A 160 13.96 -5.44 -9.19
C ALA A 160 15.23 -5.97 -9.89
N GLU A 161 15.14 -6.34 -11.16
CA GLU A 161 16.28 -6.81 -11.94
C GLU A 161 17.32 -5.71 -12.18
N ILE A 162 16.83 -4.49 -12.46
CA ILE A 162 17.70 -3.33 -12.75
C ILE A 162 18.10 -2.56 -11.49
N SER A 163 17.36 -2.72 -10.38
CA SER A 163 17.72 -2.07 -9.11
C SER A 163 18.96 -2.71 -8.50
N THR A 164 19.88 -1.88 -7.99
CA THR A 164 21.03 -2.29 -7.19
C THR A 164 20.69 -2.43 -5.71
N VAL A 165 19.53 -1.92 -5.29
CA VAL A 165 19.15 -1.74 -3.89
C VAL A 165 18.21 -2.85 -3.39
N TYR A 166 17.26 -3.27 -4.21
CA TYR A 166 16.31 -4.33 -3.83
C TYR A 166 16.18 -5.40 -4.92
N LYS A 167 15.77 -6.60 -4.51
CA LYS A 167 15.54 -7.75 -5.41
C LYS A 167 14.14 -8.35 -5.28
N LYS A 168 13.42 -7.97 -4.25
CA LYS A 168 12.07 -8.42 -3.95
C LYS A 168 11.22 -7.25 -3.51
N VAL A 169 9.92 -7.28 -3.86
CA VAL A 169 8.94 -6.29 -3.40
C VAL A 169 7.83 -6.97 -2.62
N VAL A 170 7.54 -6.44 -1.47
CA VAL A 170 6.46 -6.86 -0.59
C VAL A 170 5.44 -5.72 -0.46
N LEU A 171 4.17 -6.01 -0.71
CA LEU A 171 3.06 -5.09 -0.42
C LEU A 171 2.41 -5.52 0.89
N VAL A 172 2.26 -4.59 1.80
CA VAL A 172 1.60 -4.81 3.09
C VAL A 172 0.39 -3.89 3.21
N PHE A 173 -0.81 -4.47 3.28
CA PHE A 173 -2.00 -3.80 3.77
C PHE A 173 -1.98 -3.87 5.30
N LEU A 174 -1.57 -2.77 5.95
CA LEU A 174 -1.41 -2.68 7.40
C LEU A 174 -2.68 -2.07 8.01
N ASN A 175 -3.37 -2.84 8.82
CA ASN A 175 -4.68 -2.49 9.36
C ASN A 175 -4.62 -2.31 10.87
N PHE A 176 -5.02 -1.13 11.33
CA PHE A 176 -5.00 -0.81 12.74
C PHE A 176 -6.31 -1.23 13.43
N VAL A 177 -6.15 -1.85 14.58
CA VAL A 177 -7.25 -2.24 15.48
C VAL A 177 -7.26 -1.30 16.67
N ASN A 178 -8.42 -1.03 17.26
CA ASN A 178 -8.63 -0.17 18.41
C ASN A 178 -8.16 1.28 18.23
N ASP A 179 -8.21 1.82 16.99
CA ASP A 179 -7.86 3.22 16.75
C ASP A 179 -8.95 4.18 17.25
N THR A 180 -8.76 4.66 18.46
CA THR A 180 -9.66 5.63 19.13
C THR A 180 -9.47 7.08 18.68
N SER A 181 -8.55 7.34 17.75
CA SER A 181 -8.29 8.70 17.24
C SER A 181 -9.46 9.29 16.45
N TRP A 182 -10.38 8.45 15.99
CA TRP A 182 -11.61 8.87 15.34
C TRP A 182 -12.68 9.26 16.37
N LYS A 183 -13.33 10.39 16.14
CA LYS A 183 -14.44 10.84 17.00
C LYS A 183 -15.66 9.90 16.98
N ASP A 184 -15.83 9.17 15.89
CA ASP A 184 -16.92 8.20 15.72
C ASP A 184 -16.41 6.79 16.05
N SER A 185 -16.64 6.38 17.30
CA SER A 185 -16.28 5.05 17.79
C SER A 185 -16.94 3.89 17.01
N LYS A 186 -18.05 4.16 16.29
CA LYS A 186 -18.73 3.17 15.44
C LYS A 186 -17.89 2.76 14.23
N LYS A 187 -16.90 3.57 13.87
CA LYS A 187 -15.98 3.26 12.76
C LYS A 187 -14.74 2.48 13.19
N MET A 188 -14.50 2.41 14.49
CA MET A 188 -13.35 1.72 15.03
C MET A 188 -13.49 0.21 14.82
N VAL A 189 -12.50 -0.40 14.21
CA VAL A 189 -12.38 -1.86 14.09
C VAL A 189 -11.78 -2.40 15.38
N LYS A 190 -12.45 -3.35 16.01
CA LYS A 190 -12.10 -3.86 17.35
C LYS A 190 -11.30 -5.15 17.34
N SER A 191 -11.21 -5.82 16.20
CA SER A 191 -10.50 -7.08 16.11
C SER A 191 -9.82 -7.28 14.76
N SER A 192 -8.77 -8.07 14.73
CA SER A 192 -8.14 -8.52 13.48
C SER A 192 -9.08 -9.38 12.63
N THR A 193 -9.96 -10.14 13.26
CA THR A 193 -10.96 -10.98 12.58
C THR A 193 -11.91 -10.14 11.72
N GLU A 194 -12.37 -9.00 12.24
CA GLU A 194 -13.23 -8.07 11.48
C GLU A 194 -12.54 -7.55 10.20
N TRP A 195 -11.26 -7.23 10.28
CA TRP A 195 -10.45 -6.88 9.13
C TRP A 195 -10.27 -8.04 8.16
N GLU A 196 -9.96 -9.24 8.68
CA GLU A 196 -9.74 -10.44 7.87
C GLU A 196 -10.99 -10.80 7.06
N GLU A 197 -12.15 -10.85 7.69
CA GLU A 197 -13.43 -11.11 7.02
C GLU A 197 -13.72 -10.09 5.92
N HIS A 198 -13.41 -8.81 6.19
CA HIS A 198 -13.61 -7.75 5.23
C HIS A 198 -12.71 -7.90 4.00
N TYR A 199 -11.43 -8.17 4.19
CA TYR A 199 -10.50 -8.41 3.08
C TYR A 199 -10.79 -9.69 2.32
N LEU A 200 -11.16 -10.78 3.00
CA LEU A 200 -11.56 -12.03 2.35
C LEU A 200 -12.75 -11.82 1.41
N ARG A 201 -13.74 -11.05 1.83
CA ARG A 201 -14.87 -10.68 0.99
C ARG A 201 -14.43 -9.87 -0.22
N ILE A 202 -13.62 -8.83 -0.03
CA ILE A 202 -13.14 -7.95 -1.09
C ILE A 202 -12.35 -8.75 -2.13
N PHE A 203 -11.38 -9.53 -1.72
CA PHE A 203 -10.55 -10.30 -2.66
C PHE A 203 -11.37 -11.37 -3.37
N LYS A 204 -12.33 -12.00 -2.70
CA LYS A 204 -13.29 -12.90 -3.36
C LYS A 204 -14.10 -12.20 -4.44
N GLU A 205 -14.63 -10.99 -4.17
CA GLU A 205 -15.33 -10.16 -5.16
C GLU A 205 -14.41 -9.75 -6.32
N MET A 206 -13.15 -9.42 -6.05
CA MET A 206 -12.13 -9.14 -7.06
C MET A 206 -11.66 -10.38 -7.83
N GLY A 207 -12.07 -11.59 -7.44
CA GLY A 207 -11.66 -12.84 -8.05
C GLY A 207 -10.25 -13.29 -7.67
N VAL A 208 -9.70 -12.77 -6.57
CA VAL A 208 -8.33 -13.08 -6.09
C VAL A 208 -8.42 -14.03 -4.89
N ASP A 209 -7.69 -15.13 -4.96
CA ASP A 209 -7.54 -16.06 -3.83
C ASP A 209 -6.33 -15.71 -2.95
N LYS A 210 -6.29 -16.33 -1.75
CA LYS A 210 -5.25 -16.08 -0.76
C LYS A 210 -3.87 -16.57 -1.22
N ASP A 211 -3.81 -17.66 -1.95
CA ASP A 211 -2.55 -18.25 -2.42
C ASP A 211 -1.95 -17.37 -3.52
N SER A 212 -2.78 -16.81 -4.39
CA SER A 212 -2.36 -15.81 -5.38
C SER A 212 -1.75 -14.56 -4.72
N LEU A 213 -2.33 -14.08 -3.62
CA LEU A 213 -1.75 -12.95 -2.87
C LEU A 213 -0.40 -13.32 -2.26
N GLN A 214 -0.30 -14.47 -1.59
CA GLN A 214 0.92 -14.90 -0.92
C GLN A 214 2.06 -15.17 -1.89
N SER A 215 1.78 -15.85 -3.01
CA SER A 215 2.79 -16.13 -4.04
C SER A 215 3.38 -14.86 -4.65
N ARG A 216 2.60 -13.77 -4.62
CA ARG A 216 3.03 -12.44 -5.09
C ARG A 216 3.58 -11.54 -3.99
N ASN A 217 3.78 -12.06 -2.77
CA ASN A 217 4.26 -11.29 -1.62
C ASN A 217 3.35 -10.10 -1.27
N ILE A 218 2.04 -10.32 -1.29
CA ILE A 218 1.02 -9.37 -0.85
C ILE A 218 0.45 -9.90 0.45
N TYR A 219 0.59 -9.12 1.53
CA TYR A 219 0.20 -9.52 2.86
C TYR A 219 -0.80 -8.55 3.48
N ILE A 220 -1.75 -9.09 4.22
CA ILE A 220 -2.64 -8.32 5.07
C ILE A 220 -2.12 -8.52 6.50
N LYS A 221 -1.81 -7.44 7.18
CA LYS A 221 -1.31 -7.46 8.55
C LYS A 221 -2.19 -6.58 9.43
N TYR A 222 -2.29 -6.96 10.68
CA TYR A 222 -3.10 -6.29 11.69
C TYR A 222 -2.22 -5.88 12.85
N PHE A 223 -2.52 -4.73 13.43
CA PHE A 223 -1.81 -4.23 14.58
C PHE A 223 -2.75 -3.49 15.53
N ASP A 224 -2.75 -3.89 16.79
CA ASP A 224 -3.51 -3.22 17.83
C ASP A 224 -2.74 -1.99 18.33
N VAL A 225 -3.34 -0.80 18.16
CA VAL A 225 -2.69 0.46 18.51
C VAL A 225 -2.50 0.66 20.03
N GLU A 226 -3.17 -0.12 20.85
CA GLU A 226 -2.97 -0.12 22.30
C GLU A 226 -1.56 -0.63 22.68
N ASN A 227 -0.93 -1.40 21.79
CA ASN A 227 0.45 -1.88 21.95
C ASN A 227 1.52 -0.85 21.52
N LEU A 228 1.13 0.35 21.03
CA LEU A 228 2.09 1.43 20.75
C LEU A 228 2.48 2.18 22.03
N VAL A 229 3.76 2.26 22.25
CA VAL A 229 4.35 2.99 23.41
C VAL A 229 4.48 4.48 23.12
#